data_fac6b08f0a9efa3e79096b5872549a90
#
_entry.id   fac6b08f0a9efa3e79096b5872549a90
#
_cell.length_a   1.000
_cell.length_b   1.000
_cell.length_c   1.000
_cell.angle_alpha   90.00
_cell.angle_beta   90.00
_cell.angle_gamma   90.00
#
_symmetry.space_group_name_H-M   'P 1'
#
loop_
_entity.id
_entity.type
_entity.pdbx_description
1 polymer ?
#
loop_
_entity_poly.entity_id
_entity_poly.type
_entity_poly.pdbx_seq_one_letter_code
_entity_poly.pdbx_strand_id
1 'polypeptide(L)'
;RRTNETSNDRVGSRAARRLDEQAGIRRDGQARARCSTWNKKATVRDDRYRLQMNGGLYDIVNDPREKSDLAKKKPQVVKRLKKQLDSWLAETSLKSSRDTETRPITLAHPDAEYTQLPSRDARAHGGVRRSNRFPNCTFMTNWRTLEDSITWDVEVLSRGKYEVQMYYACKQDDVGSNIELSIGDQKIEKTIEVANEAPLIGAAEDRFKRVEGYVRDWRPMTLGVVQLEPGKTTLTLRAQEV
;
A
#
# COMPACT_ATOMS: atom_id res chain seq x y z
N ARG A 1 45.80 -38.03 4.46
CA ARG A 1 45.29 -37.22 3.31
C ARG A 1 43.78 -37.41 3.22
N ARG A 2 43.01 -36.47 3.70
CA ARG A 2 41.56 -36.37 3.45
C ARG A 2 41.39 -35.31 2.37
N THR A 3 40.81 -35.69 1.27
CA THR A 3 40.53 -34.84 0.12
C THR A 3 39.31 -33.99 0.40
N ASN A 4 39.47 -32.67 0.28
CA ASN A 4 38.41 -31.66 0.31
C ASN A 4 37.67 -31.65 -1.04
N GLU A 5 36.55 -32.35 -1.15
CA GLU A 5 35.63 -32.29 -2.29
C GLU A 5 34.19 -32.16 -1.80
N THR A 6 33.78 -31.05 -1.22
CA THR A 6 32.34 -30.81 -0.94
C THR A 6 31.93 -29.35 -0.93
N SER A 7 32.81 -28.40 -1.32
CA SER A 7 32.47 -26.98 -1.28
C SER A 7 31.96 -26.39 -2.60
N ASN A 8 32.36 -26.97 -3.75
CA ASN A 8 32.02 -26.38 -5.07
C ASN A 8 30.62 -26.76 -5.61
N ASP A 9 30.10 -27.94 -5.26
CA ASP A 9 28.79 -28.38 -5.75
C ASP A 9 27.60 -27.61 -5.13
N ARG A 10 27.75 -27.09 -3.91
CA ARG A 10 26.69 -26.31 -3.27
C ARG A 10 26.59 -24.86 -3.80
N VAL A 11 27.70 -24.29 -4.28
CA VAL A 11 27.72 -22.95 -4.84
C VAL A 11 27.14 -22.95 -6.27
N GLY A 12 27.53 -23.97 -7.08
CA GLY A 12 26.97 -24.16 -8.42
C GLY A 12 25.45 -24.36 -8.43
N SER A 13 24.94 -25.17 -7.48
CA SER A 13 23.50 -25.43 -7.38
C SER A 13 22.68 -24.23 -6.94
N ARG A 14 23.26 -23.32 -6.13
CA ARG A 14 22.58 -22.05 -5.74
C ARG A 14 22.60 -21.00 -6.85
N ALA A 15 23.69 -20.91 -7.63
CA ALA A 15 23.79 -20.00 -8.76
C ALA A 15 22.86 -20.44 -9.90
N ALA A 16 22.81 -21.74 -10.23
CA ALA A 16 21.86 -22.27 -11.20
C ALA A 16 20.41 -22.07 -10.75
N ARG A 17 20.08 -22.26 -9.47
CA ARG A 17 18.74 -21.96 -8.94
C ARG A 17 18.34 -20.50 -9.09
N ARG A 18 19.26 -19.54 -8.88
CA ARG A 18 19.00 -18.11 -9.07
C ARG A 18 18.81 -17.74 -10.53
N LEU A 19 19.54 -18.36 -11.45
CA LEU A 19 19.41 -18.14 -12.89
C LEU A 19 18.08 -18.70 -13.43
N ASP A 20 17.65 -19.87 -12.95
CA ASP A 20 16.36 -20.47 -13.28
C ASP A 20 15.19 -19.67 -12.72
N GLU A 21 15.32 -19.08 -11.54
CA GLU A 21 14.32 -18.16 -10.97
C GLU A 21 14.24 -16.85 -11.76
N GLN A 22 15.35 -16.32 -12.25
CA GLN A 22 15.38 -15.11 -13.08
C GLN A 22 14.90 -15.36 -14.51
N ALA A 23 15.14 -16.53 -15.08
CA ALA A 23 14.69 -16.91 -16.40
C ALA A 23 13.21 -17.28 -16.49
N GLY A 24 12.51 -17.43 -15.36
CA GLY A 24 11.08 -17.75 -15.34
C GLY A 24 10.74 -19.17 -15.79
N ILE A 25 11.73 -20.08 -15.85
CA ILE A 25 11.57 -21.47 -16.29
C ILE A 25 11.48 -22.39 -15.07
N ARG A 26 10.52 -23.31 -15.06
CA ARG A 26 10.47 -24.39 -14.06
C ARG A 26 11.51 -25.46 -14.38
N ARG A 27 11.90 -26.27 -13.39
CA ARG A 27 12.83 -27.41 -13.53
C ARG A 27 12.36 -28.48 -14.55
N ASP A 28 11.07 -28.47 -14.89
CA ASP A 28 10.45 -29.33 -15.91
C ASP A 28 10.46 -28.72 -17.33
N GLY A 29 11.18 -27.62 -17.55
CA GLY A 29 11.25 -26.93 -18.84
C GLY A 29 9.99 -26.19 -19.25
N GLN A 30 8.97 -26.13 -18.40
CA GLN A 30 7.76 -25.39 -18.70
C GLN A 30 7.91 -23.89 -18.36
N ALA A 31 7.46 -23.05 -19.29
CA ALA A 31 7.39 -21.60 -19.08
C ALA A 31 6.61 -21.26 -17.81
N ARG A 32 7.20 -20.43 -16.95
CA ARG A 32 6.58 -20.02 -15.69
C ARG A 32 5.44 -19.05 -15.97
N ALA A 33 4.21 -19.49 -15.66
CA ALA A 33 3.07 -18.62 -15.76
C ALA A 33 3.12 -17.51 -14.70
N ARG A 34 2.84 -16.28 -15.11
CA ARG A 34 2.75 -15.10 -14.25
C ARG A 34 1.30 -14.65 -14.21
N CYS A 35 0.72 -14.67 -13.01
CA CYS A 35 -0.63 -14.16 -12.78
C CYS A 35 -0.56 -12.72 -12.26
N SER A 36 -1.55 -11.92 -12.62
CA SER A 36 -1.74 -10.56 -12.11
C SER A 36 -3.22 -10.23 -11.98
N THR A 37 -3.54 -9.35 -11.04
CA THR A 37 -4.89 -8.82 -10.86
C THR A 37 -4.87 -7.32 -10.69
N TRP A 38 -5.86 -6.65 -11.27
CA TRP A 38 -6.09 -5.22 -11.14
C TRP A 38 -7.58 -4.93 -11.30
N ASN A 39 -8.14 -4.16 -10.36
CA ASN A 39 -9.54 -3.71 -10.42
C ASN A 39 -10.54 -4.83 -10.78
N LYS A 40 -10.51 -5.94 -10.02
CA LYS A 40 -11.35 -7.14 -10.20
C LYS A 40 -11.14 -7.89 -11.53
N LYS A 41 -10.14 -7.53 -12.31
CA LYS A 41 -9.74 -8.26 -13.53
C LYS A 41 -8.47 -9.05 -13.23
N ALA A 42 -8.40 -10.27 -13.72
CA ALA A 42 -7.23 -11.12 -13.58
C ALA A 42 -6.73 -11.59 -14.93
N THR A 43 -5.43 -11.80 -15.04
CA THR A 43 -4.79 -12.36 -16.24
C THR A 43 -3.70 -13.34 -15.83
N VAL A 44 -3.41 -14.27 -16.72
CA VAL A 44 -2.23 -15.14 -16.65
C VAL A 44 -1.49 -15.11 -17.96
N ARG A 45 -0.19 -15.04 -17.92
CA ARG A 45 0.65 -15.13 -19.12
C ARG A 45 1.81 -16.09 -18.92
N ASP A 46 2.20 -16.76 -19.98
CA ASP A 46 3.52 -17.35 -20.12
C ASP A 46 4.40 -16.48 -21.05
N ASP A 47 5.47 -17.03 -21.60
CA ASP A 47 6.40 -16.27 -22.45
C ASP A 47 5.79 -15.89 -23.82
N ARG A 48 4.70 -16.53 -24.22
CA ARG A 48 4.07 -16.30 -25.52
C ARG A 48 2.61 -15.90 -25.47
N TYR A 49 1.83 -16.48 -24.57
CA TYR A 49 0.39 -16.28 -24.52
C TYR A 49 -0.06 -15.56 -23.25
N ARG A 50 -1.05 -14.68 -23.41
CA ARG A 50 -1.81 -14.11 -22.30
C ARG A 50 -3.26 -14.58 -22.38
N LEU A 51 -3.78 -15.12 -21.29
CA LEU A 51 -5.19 -15.41 -21.09
C LEU A 51 -5.79 -14.38 -20.13
N GLN A 52 -6.85 -13.73 -20.55
CA GLN A 52 -7.65 -12.84 -19.74
C GLN A 52 -8.74 -13.60 -18.97
N MET A 53 -9.18 -13.05 -17.83
CA MET A 53 -10.24 -13.65 -16.99
C MET A 53 -11.55 -13.88 -17.75
N ASN A 54 -11.87 -13.03 -18.74
CA ASN A 54 -13.04 -13.16 -19.62
C ASN A 54 -12.91 -14.26 -20.68
N GLY A 55 -11.77 -14.97 -20.74
CA GLY A 55 -11.52 -16.08 -21.63
C GLY A 55 -10.77 -15.74 -22.92
N GLY A 56 -10.50 -14.46 -23.21
CA GLY A 56 -9.72 -14.06 -24.39
C GLY A 56 -8.26 -14.52 -24.29
N LEU A 57 -7.74 -15.14 -25.35
CA LEU A 57 -6.36 -15.62 -25.46
C LEU A 57 -5.62 -14.88 -26.57
N TYR A 58 -4.45 -14.34 -26.24
CA TYR A 58 -3.65 -13.53 -27.18
C TYR A 58 -2.21 -14.03 -27.27
N ASP A 59 -1.63 -13.99 -28.48
CA ASP A 59 -0.21 -14.24 -28.73
C ASP A 59 0.57 -12.94 -28.58
N ILE A 60 1.04 -12.64 -27.37
CA ILE A 60 1.69 -11.37 -27.03
C ILE A 60 3.05 -11.16 -27.71
N VAL A 61 3.61 -12.19 -28.35
CA VAL A 61 4.84 -12.10 -29.15
C VAL A 61 4.54 -11.60 -30.55
N ASN A 62 3.56 -12.22 -31.24
CA ASN A 62 3.22 -11.89 -32.62
C ASN A 62 2.11 -10.83 -32.74
N ASP A 63 1.30 -10.66 -31.69
CA ASP A 63 0.23 -9.66 -31.61
C ASP A 63 0.31 -8.91 -30.25
N PRO A 64 1.33 -8.05 -30.06
CA PRO A 64 1.50 -7.30 -28.81
C PRO A 64 0.38 -6.30 -28.50
N ARG A 65 -0.48 -6.02 -29.51
CA ARG A 65 -1.66 -5.16 -29.34
C ARG A 65 -2.95 -5.94 -29.02
N GLU A 66 -2.86 -7.27 -28.90
CA GLU A 66 -3.98 -8.15 -28.52
C GLU A 66 -5.24 -7.95 -29.37
N LYS A 67 -5.07 -7.83 -30.70
CA LYS A 67 -6.17 -7.59 -31.64
C LYS A 67 -6.89 -8.87 -32.03
N SER A 68 -6.21 -10.03 -31.98
CA SER A 68 -6.70 -11.30 -32.46
C SER A 68 -6.90 -12.30 -31.33
N ASP A 69 -8.14 -12.58 -30.97
CA ASP A 69 -8.46 -13.60 -29.98
C ASP A 69 -8.25 -15.01 -30.58
N LEU A 70 -7.37 -15.79 -29.96
CA LEU A 70 -7.01 -17.14 -30.34
C LEU A 70 -7.69 -18.21 -29.48
N ALA A 71 -8.58 -17.86 -28.56
CA ALA A 71 -9.18 -18.81 -27.63
C ALA A 71 -9.81 -20.02 -28.31
N LYS A 72 -10.60 -19.78 -29.37
CA LYS A 72 -11.23 -20.86 -30.19
C LYS A 72 -10.21 -21.70 -30.95
N LYS A 73 -9.11 -21.10 -31.41
CA LYS A 73 -8.07 -21.79 -32.23
C LYS A 73 -7.09 -22.58 -31.33
N LYS A 74 -6.95 -22.24 -30.06
CA LYS A 74 -5.96 -22.85 -29.15
C LYS A 74 -6.57 -23.28 -27.81
N PRO A 75 -7.59 -24.14 -27.79
CA PRO A 75 -8.33 -24.51 -26.58
C PRO A 75 -7.45 -25.17 -25.51
N GLN A 76 -6.41 -25.90 -25.94
CA GLN A 76 -5.48 -26.54 -24.97
C GLN A 76 -4.64 -25.51 -24.22
N VAL A 77 -4.23 -24.42 -24.87
CA VAL A 77 -3.51 -23.32 -24.20
C VAL A 77 -4.44 -22.62 -23.20
N VAL A 78 -5.67 -22.33 -23.58
CA VAL A 78 -6.70 -21.79 -22.72
C VAL A 78 -6.88 -22.66 -21.47
N LYS A 79 -7.10 -23.97 -21.66
CA LYS A 79 -7.28 -24.93 -20.56
C LYS A 79 -6.10 -24.91 -19.58
N ARG A 80 -4.87 -24.94 -20.10
CA ARG A 80 -3.64 -24.92 -19.30
C ARG A 80 -3.50 -23.64 -18.49
N LEU A 81 -3.61 -22.48 -19.15
CA LEU A 81 -3.45 -21.18 -18.49
C LEU A 81 -4.60 -20.90 -17.52
N LYS A 82 -5.83 -21.29 -17.88
CA LYS A 82 -6.98 -21.15 -16.99
C LYS A 82 -6.80 -21.94 -15.69
N LYS A 83 -6.33 -23.19 -15.77
CA LYS A 83 -6.04 -23.98 -14.57
C LYS A 83 -5.03 -23.28 -13.64
N GLN A 84 -3.99 -22.66 -14.20
CA GLN A 84 -2.99 -21.93 -13.43
C GLN A 84 -3.57 -20.66 -12.80
N LEU A 85 -4.39 -19.92 -13.56
CA LEU A 85 -5.08 -18.72 -13.06
C LEU A 85 -6.06 -19.08 -11.93
N ASP A 86 -6.86 -20.10 -12.11
CA ASP A 86 -7.86 -20.53 -11.12
C ASP A 86 -7.17 -21.01 -9.82
N SER A 87 -6.08 -21.77 -9.92
CA SER A 87 -5.29 -22.18 -8.73
C SER A 87 -4.72 -20.96 -8.01
N TRP A 88 -4.12 -20.03 -8.73
CA TRP A 88 -3.56 -18.82 -8.14
C TRP A 88 -4.65 -17.93 -7.48
N LEU A 89 -5.80 -17.78 -8.12
CA LEU A 89 -6.93 -17.04 -7.55
C LEU A 89 -7.45 -17.74 -6.29
N ALA A 90 -7.55 -19.07 -6.27
CA ALA A 90 -7.94 -19.80 -5.09
C ALA A 90 -6.98 -19.58 -3.90
N GLU A 91 -5.68 -19.53 -4.17
CA GLU A 91 -4.67 -19.27 -3.14
C GLU A 91 -4.67 -17.82 -2.63
N THR A 92 -4.94 -16.85 -3.52
CA THR A 92 -4.82 -15.41 -3.21
C THR A 92 -6.16 -14.77 -2.85
N SER A 93 -7.28 -15.18 -3.47
CA SER A 93 -8.59 -14.53 -3.31
C SER A 93 -9.37 -15.01 -2.10
N LEU A 94 -9.12 -16.23 -1.61
CA LEU A 94 -9.86 -16.79 -0.47
C LEU A 94 -9.65 -16.02 0.83
N LYS A 95 -8.53 -15.30 0.93
CA LYS A 95 -8.25 -14.44 2.09
C LYS A 95 -8.74 -13.00 1.91
N SER A 96 -8.99 -12.57 0.67
CA SER A 96 -9.31 -11.17 0.32
C SER A 96 -10.80 -10.90 0.17
N SER A 97 -11.62 -11.88 -0.24
CA SER A 97 -13.03 -11.64 -0.54
C SER A 97 -13.99 -11.71 0.66
N ARG A 98 -13.50 -12.20 1.80
CA ARG A 98 -14.29 -12.28 3.04
C ARG A 98 -13.96 -11.17 4.04
N ASP A 99 -12.86 -10.48 3.82
CA ASP A 99 -12.36 -9.41 4.69
C ASP A 99 -12.63 -8.06 4.02
N THR A 100 -13.90 -7.69 3.94
CA THR A 100 -14.30 -6.32 3.60
C THR A 100 -14.08 -5.36 4.77
N GLU A 101 -13.73 -5.89 5.94
CA GLU A 101 -13.29 -5.08 7.06
C GLU A 101 -11.90 -4.51 6.77
N THR A 102 -11.81 -3.22 6.92
CA THR A 102 -10.53 -2.51 6.82
C THR A 102 -9.60 -3.09 7.87
N ARG A 103 -8.47 -3.68 7.48
CA ARG A 103 -7.50 -4.18 8.44
C ARG A 103 -6.97 -3.03 9.27
N PRO A 104 -6.88 -3.18 10.60
CA PRO A 104 -6.26 -2.17 11.42
C PRO A 104 -4.80 -1.95 11.01
N ILE A 105 -4.34 -0.72 11.11
CA ILE A 105 -2.93 -0.40 10.86
C ILE A 105 -2.10 -0.91 12.03
N THR A 106 -1.07 -1.66 11.74
CA THR A 106 -0.17 -2.20 12.77
C THR A 106 0.71 -1.08 13.33
N LEU A 107 0.67 -0.89 14.65
CA LEU A 107 1.56 -0.01 15.40
C LEU A 107 2.55 -0.82 16.22
N ALA A 108 3.69 -0.21 16.52
CA ALA A 108 4.69 -0.77 17.44
C ALA A 108 5.15 -2.19 17.04
N HIS A 109 5.40 -2.41 15.75
CA HIS A 109 6.00 -3.65 15.28
C HIS A 109 7.45 -3.74 15.80
N PRO A 110 7.88 -4.87 16.42
CA PRO A 110 9.18 -4.97 17.08
C PRO A 110 10.38 -4.76 16.13
N ASP A 111 10.21 -5.08 14.84
CA ASP A 111 11.27 -4.92 13.83
C ASP A 111 11.18 -3.60 13.05
N ALA A 112 10.29 -2.68 13.44
CA ALA A 112 10.10 -1.40 12.76
C ALA A 112 10.40 -0.24 13.72
N GLU A 113 11.31 0.66 13.31
CA GLU A 113 11.68 1.84 14.09
C GLU A 113 10.51 2.82 14.21
N TYR A 114 9.69 2.95 13.17
CA TYR A 114 8.50 3.81 13.15
C TYR A 114 7.36 3.22 12.34
N THR A 115 6.15 3.67 12.60
CA THR A 115 4.98 3.41 11.77
C THR A 115 4.44 4.71 11.22
N GLN A 116 4.25 4.79 9.90
CA GLN A 116 3.60 5.92 9.26
C GLN A 116 2.08 5.67 9.17
N LEU A 117 1.30 6.65 9.62
CA LEU A 117 -0.16 6.69 9.52
C LEU A 117 -0.56 7.71 8.45
N PRO A 118 -0.77 7.28 7.18
CA PRO A 118 -1.21 8.21 6.16
C PRO A 118 -2.61 8.75 6.47
N SER A 119 -2.78 10.06 6.42
CA SER A 119 -4.09 10.67 6.69
C SER A 119 -5.18 10.19 5.72
N ARG A 120 -4.79 9.86 4.48
CA ARG A 120 -5.72 9.31 3.47
C ARG A 120 -6.39 7.99 3.86
N ASP A 121 -5.76 7.24 4.77
CA ASP A 121 -6.25 5.94 5.23
C ASP A 121 -7.12 6.07 6.50
N ALA A 122 -7.25 7.29 7.03
CA ALA A 122 -8.16 7.61 8.11
C ALA A 122 -9.62 7.66 7.64
N ARG A 123 -10.54 7.45 8.58
CA ARG A 123 -11.94 7.81 8.42
C ARG A 123 -12.14 9.27 8.82
N ALA A 124 -12.77 10.04 7.96
CA ALA A 124 -13.12 11.43 8.21
C ALA A 124 -14.48 11.53 8.90
N HIS A 125 -14.61 12.47 9.85
CA HIS A 125 -15.83 12.76 10.58
C HIS A 125 -16.10 14.26 10.55
N GLY A 126 -17.35 14.67 10.73
CA GLY A 126 -17.78 16.07 10.62
C GLY A 126 -17.66 16.60 9.19
N GLY A 127 -17.06 17.76 9.07
CA GLY A 127 -16.81 18.43 7.78
C GLY A 127 -15.49 18.03 7.11
N VAL A 128 -14.65 17.24 7.78
CA VAL A 128 -13.35 16.80 7.24
C VAL A 128 -13.54 15.96 5.98
N ARG A 129 -12.70 16.18 5.00
CA ARG A 129 -12.75 15.45 3.74
C ARG A 129 -11.35 15.26 3.14
N ARG A 130 -11.23 14.29 2.25
CA ARG A 130 -10.02 14.11 1.44
C ARG A 130 -9.85 15.26 0.46
N SER A 131 -8.62 15.73 0.30
CA SER A 131 -8.26 16.77 -0.67
C SER A 131 -8.45 16.33 -2.14
N ASN A 132 -8.43 15.02 -2.40
CA ASN A 132 -8.61 14.43 -3.72
C ASN A 132 -9.28 13.05 -3.61
N ARG A 133 -9.99 12.64 -4.67
CA ARG A 133 -10.57 11.28 -4.80
C ARG A 133 -9.52 10.19 -5.01
N PHE A 134 -8.37 10.55 -5.56
CA PHE A 134 -7.24 9.62 -5.79
C PHE A 134 -6.39 9.49 -4.52
N PRO A 135 -5.79 8.31 -4.25
CA PRO A 135 -5.06 8.09 -3.02
C PRO A 135 -3.69 8.80 -2.98
N ASN A 136 -3.06 9.05 -4.14
CA ASN A 136 -1.71 9.62 -4.21
C ASN A 136 -1.69 11.07 -3.74
N CYS A 137 -0.78 11.39 -2.83
CA CYS A 137 -0.59 12.72 -2.24
C CYS A 137 -1.87 13.32 -1.65
N THR A 138 -2.86 12.48 -1.32
CA THR A 138 -4.11 12.92 -0.68
C THR A 138 -3.88 13.13 0.82
N PHE A 139 -4.47 14.18 1.35
CA PHE A 139 -4.47 14.55 2.76
C PHE A 139 -5.90 14.91 3.21
N MET A 140 -6.10 15.06 4.52
CA MET A 140 -7.37 15.51 5.08
C MET A 140 -7.39 17.03 5.19
N THR A 141 -8.53 17.64 4.87
CA THR A 141 -8.74 19.09 4.81
C THR A 141 -10.14 19.45 5.29
N ASN A 142 -10.40 20.76 5.43
CA ASN A 142 -11.68 21.32 5.86
C ASN A 142 -12.00 21.08 7.34
N TRP A 143 -11.00 21.24 8.19
CA TRP A 143 -11.14 21.31 9.64
C TRP A 143 -11.69 22.69 10.03
N ARG A 144 -12.92 22.77 10.54
CA ARG A 144 -13.62 24.06 10.77
C ARG A 144 -14.44 24.10 12.05
N THR A 145 -14.69 22.94 12.66
CA THR A 145 -15.54 22.81 13.83
C THR A 145 -14.93 21.83 14.84
N LEU A 146 -15.38 21.88 16.07
CA LEU A 146 -14.96 20.95 17.12
C LEU A 146 -15.45 19.51 16.91
N GLU A 147 -16.40 19.31 16.00
CA GLU A 147 -16.87 17.97 15.61
C GLU A 147 -15.96 17.31 14.57
N ASP A 148 -15.03 18.09 14.00
CA ASP A 148 -14.12 17.62 12.96
C ASP A 148 -13.04 16.73 13.55
N SER A 149 -12.96 15.50 13.04
CA SER A 149 -11.97 14.54 13.48
C SER A 149 -11.62 13.53 12.37
N ILE A 150 -10.51 12.84 12.58
CA ILE A 150 -10.15 11.66 11.79
C ILE A 150 -9.78 10.52 12.73
N THR A 151 -10.09 9.29 12.31
CA THR A 151 -9.80 8.10 13.10
C THR A 151 -9.11 7.04 12.26
N TRP A 152 -8.25 6.27 12.93
CA TRP A 152 -7.63 5.07 12.37
C TRP A 152 -7.92 3.88 13.28
N ASP A 153 -8.37 2.77 12.69
CA ASP A 153 -8.37 1.50 13.39
C ASP A 153 -6.93 0.98 13.44
N VAL A 154 -6.41 0.73 14.63
CA VAL A 154 -5.02 0.33 14.84
C VAL A 154 -4.91 -0.94 15.67
N GLU A 155 -3.84 -1.71 15.45
CA GLU A 155 -3.46 -2.87 16.25
C GLU A 155 -2.04 -2.68 16.77
N VAL A 156 -1.91 -2.49 18.07
CA VAL A 156 -0.63 -2.35 18.75
C VAL A 156 -0.03 -3.73 19.00
N LEU A 157 1.19 -3.98 18.55
CA LEU A 157 1.86 -5.28 18.74
C LEU A 157 2.75 -5.32 19.97
N SER A 158 3.39 -4.22 20.34
CA SER A 158 4.35 -4.19 21.44
C SER A 158 4.03 -3.06 22.42
N ARG A 159 4.14 -3.38 23.70
CA ARG A 159 4.10 -2.39 24.78
C ARG A 159 5.31 -1.47 24.73
N GLY A 160 5.10 -0.17 24.94
CA GLY A 160 6.22 0.78 24.99
C GLY A 160 5.78 2.23 25.01
N LYS A 161 6.77 3.11 25.14
CA LYS A 161 6.60 4.57 25.00
C LYS A 161 6.99 4.95 23.57
N TYR A 162 6.11 5.67 22.90
CA TYR A 162 6.29 6.06 21.51
C TYR A 162 6.12 7.55 21.34
N GLU A 163 7.11 8.19 20.72
CA GLU A 163 6.98 9.58 20.29
C GLU A 163 6.04 9.66 19.10
N VAL A 164 5.14 10.63 19.13
CA VAL A 164 4.20 10.89 18.04
C VAL A 164 4.58 12.19 17.36
N GLN A 165 4.78 12.10 16.04
CA GLN A 165 5.06 13.24 15.18
C GLN A 165 3.96 13.39 14.15
N MET A 166 3.46 14.60 13.96
CA MET A 166 2.46 14.96 12.95
C MET A 166 3.08 15.85 11.89
N TYR A 167 2.73 15.59 10.63
CA TYR A 167 3.06 16.44 9.48
C TYR A 167 1.82 17.22 9.06
N TYR A 168 1.91 18.56 9.08
CA TYR A 168 0.74 19.42 8.93
C TYR A 168 0.96 20.58 7.96
N ALA A 169 -0.16 21.16 7.52
CA ALA A 169 -0.25 22.50 6.96
C ALA A 169 -1.25 23.30 7.80
N CYS A 170 -0.96 24.58 7.99
CA CYS A 170 -1.79 25.51 8.73
C CYS A 170 -1.57 26.93 8.17
N LYS A 171 -2.65 27.63 7.84
CA LYS A 171 -2.55 29.02 7.40
C LYS A 171 -2.19 29.93 8.56
N GLN A 172 -1.72 31.13 8.25
CA GLN A 172 -1.37 32.10 9.28
C GLN A 172 -2.57 32.46 10.17
N ASP A 173 -3.76 32.57 9.60
CA ASP A 173 -4.98 32.93 10.33
C ASP A 173 -5.49 31.81 11.25
N ASP A 174 -5.04 30.56 11.02
CA ASP A 174 -5.42 29.37 11.77
C ASP A 174 -4.36 29.00 12.85
N VAL A 175 -3.29 29.80 13.00
CA VAL A 175 -2.29 29.62 14.06
C VAL A 175 -2.93 29.91 15.40
N GLY A 176 -2.66 29.05 16.40
CA GLY A 176 -3.30 29.05 17.71
C GLY A 176 -4.32 27.92 17.87
N SER A 177 -4.73 27.30 16.76
CA SER A 177 -5.61 26.12 16.82
C SER A 177 -5.03 25.03 17.71
N ASN A 178 -5.87 24.45 18.57
CA ASN A 178 -5.50 23.36 19.46
C ASN A 178 -6.04 22.03 18.95
N ILE A 179 -5.19 21.00 18.98
CA ILE A 179 -5.51 19.64 18.55
C ILE A 179 -5.32 18.65 19.69
N GLU A 180 -6.16 17.60 19.69
CA GLU A 180 -6.05 16.46 20.60
C GLU A 180 -5.80 15.20 19.79
N LEU A 181 -4.77 14.44 20.15
CA LEU A 181 -4.59 13.05 19.75
C LEU A 181 -4.98 12.15 20.92
N SER A 182 -5.87 11.18 20.68
CA SER A 182 -6.27 10.22 21.72
C SER A 182 -6.15 8.78 21.24
N ILE A 183 -5.74 7.88 22.14
CA ILE A 183 -5.67 6.44 21.96
C ILE A 183 -5.94 5.73 23.28
N GLY A 184 -6.99 4.91 23.34
CA GLY A 184 -7.48 4.36 24.60
C GLY A 184 -7.80 5.49 25.57
N ASP A 185 -7.25 5.42 26.78
CA ASP A 185 -7.47 6.44 27.85
C ASP A 185 -6.45 7.57 27.81
N GLN A 186 -5.54 7.56 26.84
CA GLN A 186 -4.47 8.57 26.77
C GLN A 186 -4.80 9.67 25.78
N LYS A 187 -4.38 10.88 26.12
CA LYS A 187 -4.57 12.07 25.31
C LYS A 187 -3.30 12.91 25.30
N ILE A 188 -3.03 13.51 24.17
CA ILE A 188 -2.01 14.54 23.98
C ILE A 188 -2.70 15.73 23.34
N GLU A 189 -2.55 16.90 23.94
CA GLU A 189 -3.02 18.17 23.38
C GLU A 189 -1.81 18.97 22.91
N LYS A 190 -1.98 19.65 21.77
CA LYS A 190 -0.92 20.48 21.21
C LYS A 190 -1.51 21.65 20.43
N THR A 191 -0.95 22.83 20.68
CA THR A 191 -1.28 24.05 19.92
C THR A 191 -0.40 24.13 18.67
N ILE A 192 -0.96 24.52 17.54
CA ILE A 192 -0.25 24.82 16.31
C ILE A 192 0.30 26.24 16.40
N GLU A 193 1.59 26.37 16.65
CA GLU A 193 2.24 27.67 16.91
C GLU A 193 2.82 28.31 15.65
N VAL A 194 3.01 27.56 14.58
CA VAL A 194 3.70 28.03 13.38
C VAL A 194 2.90 27.71 12.13
N ALA A 195 2.67 28.73 11.32
CA ALA A 195 2.05 28.58 10.02
C ALA A 195 2.94 27.77 9.06
N ASN A 196 2.31 26.98 8.19
CA ASN A 196 2.94 26.29 7.08
C ASN A 196 1.95 26.13 5.95
N GLU A 197 2.08 26.90 4.88
CA GLU A 197 1.22 26.80 3.69
C GLU A 197 1.45 25.50 2.88
N ALA A 198 2.43 24.69 3.27
CA ALA A 198 2.81 23.44 2.64
C ALA A 198 2.87 23.57 1.10
N PRO A 199 3.85 24.32 0.55
CA PRO A 199 3.95 24.55 -0.88
C PRO A 199 4.10 23.24 -1.66
N LEU A 200 3.66 23.26 -2.91
CA LEU A 200 3.78 22.10 -3.80
C LEU A 200 5.24 21.87 -4.19
N ILE A 201 5.67 20.62 -4.17
CA ILE A 201 7.00 20.21 -4.62
C ILE A 201 6.87 19.55 -5.99
N GLY A 202 7.69 19.96 -6.95
CA GLY A 202 7.78 19.36 -8.28
C GLY A 202 6.62 19.69 -9.23
N ALA A 203 5.71 20.59 -8.85
CA ALA A 203 4.56 20.91 -9.67
C ALA A 203 4.94 21.74 -10.92
N ALA A 204 6.00 22.54 -10.82
CA ALA A 204 6.49 23.40 -11.93
C ALA A 204 7.24 22.60 -13.01
N GLU A 205 7.81 21.45 -12.64
CA GLU A 205 8.60 20.59 -13.53
C GLU A 205 7.74 19.59 -14.32
N ASP A 206 6.47 19.43 -13.96
CA ASP A 206 5.58 18.50 -14.65
C ASP A 206 5.16 19.04 -16.03
N ARG A 207 5.38 18.23 -17.07
CA ARG A 207 4.96 18.55 -18.44
C ARG A 207 3.44 18.63 -18.60
N PHE A 208 2.71 17.87 -17.77
CA PHE A 208 1.26 17.80 -17.77
C PHE A 208 0.73 17.92 -16.34
N LYS A 209 -0.29 18.73 -16.16
CA LYS A 209 -0.97 18.84 -14.86
C LYS A 209 -1.50 17.48 -14.42
N ARG A 210 -1.14 17.06 -13.22
CA ARG A 210 -1.65 15.80 -12.64
C ARG A 210 -3.12 15.96 -12.26
N VAL A 211 -3.88 14.91 -12.48
CA VAL A 211 -5.25 14.77 -11.95
C VAL A 211 -5.22 14.42 -10.47
N GLU A 212 -4.17 13.72 -10.04
CA GLU A 212 -3.83 13.41 -8.66
C GLU A 212 -3.21 14.61 -7.95
N GLY A 213 -2.99 14.52 -6.65
CA GLY A 213 -2.31 15.57 -5.91
C GLY A 213 -0.79 15.61 -6.20
N TYR A 214 -0.17 16.71 -5.82
CA TYR A 214 1.28 16.86 -5.77
C TYR A 214 1.78 16.67 -4.35
N VAL A 215 3.06 16.28 -4.20
CA VAL A 215 3.76 16.30 -2.92
C VAL A 215 3.78 17.73 -2.40
N ARG A 216 3.70 17.87 -1.08
CA ARG A 216 3.78 19.15 -0.39
C ARG A 216 4.89 19.13 0.63
N ASP A 217 5.42 20.30 0.93
CA ASP A 217 6.40 20.50 1.98
C ASP A 217 5.70 20.61 3.34
N TRP A 218 5.39 19.45 3.91
CA TRP A 218 4.72 19.35 5.20
C TRP A 218 5.67 19.67 6.35
N ARG A 219 5.19 20.44 7.32
CA ARG A 219 5.95 20.76 8.53
C ARG A 219 5.80 19.65 9.58
N PRO A 220 6.90 19.08 10.10
CA PRO A 220 6.81 18.16 11.23
C PRO A 220 6.56 18.91 12.54
N MET A 221 5.78 18.30 13.43
CA MET A 221 5.55 18.76 14.80
C MET A 221 5.48 17.55 15.72
N THR A 222 6.31 17.52 16.76
CA THR A 222 6.21 16.50 17.81
C THR A 222 5.00 16.84 18.69
N LEU A 223 4.05 15.92 18.76
CA LEU A 223 2.87 16.04 19.63
C LEU A 223 3.22 15.71 21.07
N GLY A 224 3.94 14.63 21.30
CA GLY A 224 4.33 14.14 22.61
C GLY A 224 4.61 12.64 22.61
N VAL A 225 4.52 12.03 23.78
CA VAL A 225 4.78 10.60 24.00
C VAL A 225 3.53 9.91 24.50
N VAL A 226 3.17 8.79 23.90
CA VAL A 226 2.09 7.90 24.35
C VAL A 226 2.66 6.58 24.87
N GLN A 227 2.03 6.04 25.89
CA GLN A 227 2.28 4.66 26.34
C GLN A 227 1.31 3.74 25.62
N LEU A 228 1.80 2.84 24.78
CA LEU A 228 0.97 1.88 24.07
C LEU A 228 0.95 0.52 24.79
N GLU A 229 -0.22 -0.11 24.79
CA GLU A 229 -0.42 -1.48 25.26
C GLU A 229 -0.90 -2.35 24.06
N PRO A 230 -0.50 -3.63 23.97
CA PRO A 230 -0.91 -4.50 22.90
C PRO A 230 -2.43 -4.66 22.80
N GLY A 231 -2.94 -4.64 21.57
CA GLY A 231 -4.36 -4.82 21.31
C GLY A 231 -4.89 -3.93 20.20
N LYS A 232 -6.16 -4.16 19.85
CA LYS A 232 -6.89 -3.36 18.85
C LYS A 232 -7.56 -2.18 19.52
N THR A 233 -7.43 -1.01 18.91
CA THR A 233 -8.02 0.23 19.40
C THR A 233 -8.21 1.23 18.26
N THR A 234 -8.76 2.39 18.57
CA THR A 234 -8.91 3.50 17.64
C THR A 234 -8.00 4.65 18.06
N LEU A 235 -7.20 5.15 17.12
CA LEU A 235 -6.48 6.41 17.26
C LEU A 235 -7.36 7.52 16.67
N THR A 236 -7.55 8.60 17.43
CA THR A 236 -8.36 9.75 17.03
C THR A 236 -7.53 11.02 17.06
N LEU A 237 -7.60 11.81 15.99
CA LEU A 237 -7.11 13.19 15.95
C LEU A 237 -8.29 14.11 15.72
N ARG A 238 -8.45 15.12 16.59
CA ARG A 238 -9.54 16.11 16.52
C ARG A 238 -9.04 17.52 16.77
N ALA A 239 -9.81 18.51 16.32
CA ALA A 239 -9.64 19.88 16.76
C ALA A 239 -10.30 20.07 18.14
N GLN A 240 -9.62 20.82 19.04
CA GLN A 240 -10.16 21.25 20.33
C GLN A 240 -10.49 22.74 20.32
N GLU A 241 -9.79 23.50 19.47
CA GLU A 241 -10.02 24.91 19.24
C GLU A 241 -9.67 25.21 17.76
N VAL A 242 -10.51 25.96 17.06
CA VAL A 242 -10.40 26.23 15.60
C VAL A 242 -10.46 27.72 15.36
#